data_d4ab451a819e6e3f54fccf695e7bb817
#
_entry.id   d4ab451a819e6e3f54fccf695e7bb817
#
_cell.length_a   1.000
_cell.length_b   1.000
_cell.length_c   1.000
_cell.angle_alpha   90.00
_cell.angle_beta   90.00
_cell.angle_gamma   90.00
#
_symmetry.space_group_name_H-M   'P 1'
#
loop_
_entity.id
_entity.type
_entity.pdbx_description
1 polymer ?
#
loop_
_entity_poly.entity_id
_entity_poly.type
_entity_poly.pdbx_seq_one_letter_code
_entity_poly.pdbx_strand_id
1 'polypeptide(L)'
;EARLWVAKEEARSIGFLAARRIADEVHVLSVAVDPEQRRRGVASSLLAAVLRDETASGARTALLEVRASNVAARAFYANTGFVAVGRRSRYYANGEDALLMTKDALLMTKDALLMTRST
;
A
#
# COMPACT_ATOMS: atom_id res chain seq x y z
N GLU A 1 10.38 -7.11 11.17
CA GLU A 1 11.25 -7.21 10.01
C GLU A 1 10.49 -6.84 8.74
N ALA A 2 11.13 -6.08 7.88
CA ALA A 2 10.52 -5.72 6.62
C ALA A 2 10.48 -6.93 5.69
N ARG A 3 9.36 -7.07 4.98
CA ARG A 3 9.18 -8.12 3.97
C ARG A 3 9.01 -7.45 2.63
N LEU A 4 9.34 -8.18 1.58
CA LEU A 4 9.36 -7.65 0.23
C LEU A 4 8.45 -8.48 -0.67
N TRP A 5 7.58 -7.81 -1.41
CA TRP A 5 6.78 -8.41 -2.48
C TRP A 5 7.35 -7.90 -3.79
N VAL A 6 7.57 -8.79 -4.74
CA VAL A 6 8.21 -8.45 -6.00
C VAL A 6 7.30 -8.84 -7.15
N ALA A 7 7.07 -7.91 -8.06
CA ALA A 7 6.35 -8.18 -9.29
C ALA A 7 7.37 -8.53 -10.38
N LYS A 8 7.15 -9.63 -11.07
CA LYS A 8 8.05 -10.07 -12.14
C LYS A 8 7.30 -10.26 -13.44
N GLU A 9 8.01 -9.95 -14.52
CA GLU A 9 7.56 -10.27 -15.85
C GLU A 9 8.65 -11.17 -16.43
N GLU A 10 8.32 -12.45 -16.67
CA GLU A 10 9.30 -13.49 -16.98
C GLU A 10 10.31 -13.57 -15.83
N ALA A 11 11.60 -13.42 -16.08
CA ALA A 11 12.62 -13.48 -15.04
C ALA A 11 13.01 -12.10 -14.51
N ARG A 12 12.41 -11.02 -15.04
CA ARG A 12 12.79 -9.65 -14.72
C ARG A 12 11.88 -9.07 -13.66
N SER A 13 12.48 -8.43 -12.64
CA SER A 13 11.71 -7.70 -11.62
C SER A 13 11.27 -6.36 -12.21
N ILE A 14 9.98 -6.06 -12.13
CA ILE A 14 9.41 -4.83 -12.67
C ILE A 14 8.87 -3.91 -11.58
N GLY A 15 8.82 -4.36 -10.34
CA GLY A 15 8.38 -3.53 -9.24
C GLY A 15 8.51 -4.26 -7.92
N PHE A 16 8.44 -3.50 -6.83
CA PHE A 16 8.44 -4.10 -5.49
C PHE A 16 7.64 -3.25 -4.52
N LEU A 17 7.23 -3.90 -3.44
CA LEU A 17 6.63 -3.23 -2.29
C LEU A 17 7.26 -3.80 -1.04
N ALA A 18 7.68 -2.93 -0.13
CA ALA A 18 8.21 -3.31 1.16
C ALA A 18 7.20 -2.94 2.25
N ALA A 19 6.99 -3.85 3.19
CA ALA A 19 6.07 -3.61 4.29
C ALA A 19 6.59 -4.28 5.55
N ARG A 20 6.12 -3.81 6.70
CA ARG A 20 6.48 -4.37 7.99
C ARG A 20 5.22 -4.64 8.79
N ARG A 21 5.18 -5.77 9.46
CA ARG A 21 4.08 -6.11 10.34
C ARG A 21 4.43 -5.72 11.78
N ILE A 22 3.54 -4.98 12.44
CA ILE A 22 3.66 -4.64 13.85
C ILE A 22 2.31 -4.96 14.47
N ALA A 23 2.27 -6.00 15.32
CA ALA A 23 1.03 -6.49 15.92
C ALA A 23 0.01 -6.81 14.82
N ASP A 24 -1.16 -6.19 14.80
CA ASP A 24 -2.18 -6.43 13.78
C ASP A 24 -2.21 -5.35 12.70
N GLU A 25 -1.13 -4.55 12.60
CA GLU A 25 -1.02 -3.49 11.61
C GLU A 25 0.07 -3.81 10.60
N VAL A 26 -0.22 -3.63 9.32
CA VAL A 26 0.79 -3.73 8.29
C VAL A 26 1.15 -2.31 7.84
N HIS A 27 2.44 -1.99 7.93
CA HIS A 27 2.96 -0.67 7.56
C HIS A 27 3.59 -0.77 6.18
N VAL A 28 3.02 -0.09 5.21
CA VAL A 28 3.59 -0.01 3.86
C VAL A 28 4.73 0.99 3.90
N LEU A 29 5.93 0.53 3.57
CA LEU A 29 7.14 1.34 3.70
C LEU A 29 7.56 1.97 2.38
N SER A 30 7.43 1.24 1.27
CA SER A 30 7.93 1.71 -0.02
C SER A 30 7.28 0.92 -1.14
N VAL A 31 6.96 1.61 -2.22
CA VAL A 31 6.46 0.99 -3.45
C VAL A 31 7.24 1.60 -4.61
N ALA A 32 7.79 0.77 -5.47
CA ALA A 32 8.51 1.23 -6.65
C ALA A 32 8.16 0.36 -7.84
N VAL A 33 7.95 0.99 -8.99
CA VAL A 33 7.64 0.31 -10.24
C VAL A 33 8.57 0.87 -11.32
N ASP A 34 9.12 -0.02 -12.13
CA ASP A 34 9.92 0.36 -13.29
C ASP A 34 9.14 1.41 -14.10
N PRO A 35 9.74 2.57 -14.42
CA PRO A 35 9.03 3.62 -15.15
C PRO A 35 8.38 3.13 -16.45
N GLU A 36 9.00 2.17 -17.14
CA GLU A 36 8.45 1.63 -18.38
C GLU A 36 7.23 0.75 -18.16
N GLN A 37 7.00 0.33 -16.93
CA GLN A 37 5.90 -0.55 -16.58
C GLN A 37 4.78 0.17 -15.83
N ARG A 38 4.86 1.47 -15.71
CA ARG A 38 3.84 2.26 -15.01
C ARG A 38 2.54 2.27 -15.80
N ARG A 39 1.44 2.52 -15.11
CA ARG A 39 0.07 2.56 -15.68
C ARG A 39 -0.41 1.18 -16.17
N ARG A 40 0.24 0.11 -15.71
CA ARG A 40 -0.18 -1.26 -16.01
C ARG A 40 -0.75 -1.98 -14.79
N GLY A 41 -0.98 -1.23 -13.72
CA GLY A 41 -1.56 -1.80 -12.50
C GLY A 41 -0.60 -2.58 -11.64
N VAL A 42 0.72 -2.44 -11.86
CA VAL A 42 1.72 -3.19 -11.09
C VAL A 42 1.67 -2.81 -9.61
N ALA A 43 1.63 -1.51 -9.30
CA ALA A 43 1.57 -1.04 -7.91
C ALA A 43 0.29 -1.51 -7.23
N SER A 44 -0.85 -1.46 -7.93
CA SER A 44 -2.12 -1.93 -7.39
C SER A 44 -2.08 -3.42 -7.09
N SER A 45 -1.48 -4.21 -8.00
CA SER A 45 -1.36 -5.66 -7.81
C SER A 45 -0.46 -5.98 -6.61
N LEU A 46 0.65 -5.25 -6.45
CA LEU A 46 1.54 -5.44 -5.32
C LEU A 46 0.82 -5.12 -4.01
N LEU A 47 0.12 -3.99 -3.97
CA LEU A 47 -0.60 -3.60 -2.75
C LEU A 47 -1.69 -4.61 -2.42
N ALA A 48 -2.43 -5.07 -3.41
CA ALA A 48 -3.47 -6.09 -3.19
C ALA A 48 -2.86 -7.38 -2.64
N ALA A 49 -1.72 -7.80 -3.17
CA ALA A 49 -1.05 -9.01 -2.70
C ALA A 49 -0.61 -8.90 -1.24
N VAL A 50 -0.03 -7.75 -0.88
CA VAL A 50 0.41 -7.51 0.50
C VAL A 50 -0.78 -7.54 1.45
N LEU A 51 -1.84 -6.83 1.11
CA LEU A 51 -3.02 -6.76 1.99
C LEU A 51 -3.68 -8.12 2.13
N ARG A 52 -3.75 -8.89 1.05
CA ARG A 52 -4.29 -10.24 1.10
C ARG A 52 -3.45 -11.14 2.00
N ASP A 53 -2.14 -11.14 1.80
CA ASP A 53 -1.24 -12.01 2.58
C ASP A 53 -1.23 -11.63 4.05
N GLU A 54 -1.15 -10.33 4.35
CA GLU A 54 -1.08 -9.88 5.73
C GLU A 54 -2.42 -10.04 6.45
N THR A 55 -3.53 -9.82 5.76
CA THR A 55 -4.86 -10.07 6.34
C THR A 55 -5.02 -11.54 6.68
N ALA A 56 -4.56 -12.43 5.80
CA ALA A 56 -4.62 -13.87 6.04
C ALA A 56 -3.81 -14.27 7.27
N SER A 57 -2.75 -13.54 7.61
CA SER A 57 -1.91 -13.84 8.77
C SER A 57 -2.26 -12.99 9.99
N GLY A 58 -3.37 -12.23 9.95
CA GLY A 58 -3.90 -11.55 11.12
C GLY A 58 -3.87 -10.03 11.11
N ALA A 59 -3.42 -9.39 10.06
CA ALA A 59 -3.44 -7.94 9.99
C ALA A 59 -4.88 -7.44 9.88
N ARG A 60 -5.19 -6.37 10.58
CA ARG A 60 -6.53 -5.77 10.59
C ARG A 60 -6.54 -4.40 9.94
N THR A 61 -5.40 -3.71 9.94
CA THR A 61 -5.29 -2.34 9.46
C THR A 61 -4.00 -2.19 8.68
N ALA A 62 -4.05 -1.42 7.61
CA ALA A 62 -2.86 -1.02 6.87
C ALA A 62 -2.61 0.46 7.08
N LEU A 63 -1.35 0.83 7.24
CA LEU A 63 -0.93 2.21 7.51
C LEU A 63 0.21 2.57 6.58
N LEU A 64 0.29 3.84 6.23
CA LEU A 64 1.42 4.37 5.50
C LEU A 64 1.59 5.85 5.76
N GLU A 65 2.79 6.35 5.45
CA GLU A 65 3.09 7.77 5.48
C GLU A 65 3.53 8.17 4.08
N VAL A 66 3.04 9.31 3.62
CA VAL A 66 3.33 9.82 2.29
C VAL A 66 3.63 11.32 2.40
N ARG A 67 4.59 11.81 1.61
CA ARG A 67 4.89 13.24 1.60
C ARG A 67 3.64 14.01 1.21
N ALA A 68 3.38 15.09 1.94
CA ALA A 68 2.19 15.90 1.70
C ALA A 68 2.15 16.42 0.26
N SER A 69 3.31 16.69 -0.33
CA SER A 69 3.41 17.22 -1.69
C SER A 69 3.29 16.14 -2.78
N ASN A 70 3.33 14.86 -2.41
CA ASN A 70 3.29 13.79 -3.39
C ASN A 70 1.85 13.50 -3.82
N VAL A 71 1.33 14.35 -4.70
CA VAL A 71 -0.07 14.29 -5.13
C VAL A 71 -0.39 12.96 -5.80
N ALA A 72 0.52 12.46 -6.64
CA ALA A 72 0.30 11.21 -7.36
C ALA A 72 0.17 10.02 -6.41
N ALA A 73 1.05 9.92 -5.42
CA ALA A 73 0.99 8.84 -4.45
C ALA A 73 -0.26 8.94 -3.57
N ARG A 74 -0.61 10.15 -3.15
CA ARG A 74 -1.82 10.38 -2.35
C ARG A 74 -3.06 9.93 -3.11
N ALA A 75 -3.15 10.28 -4.39
CA ALA A 75 -4.27 9.87 -5.23
C ALA A 75 -4.30 8.36 -5.42
N PHE A 76 -3.15 7.75 -5.64
CA PHE A 76 -3.05 6.30 -5.78
C PHE A 76 -3.60 5.59 -4.53
N TYR A 77 -3.14 6.01 -3.35
CA TYR A 77 -3.60 5.36 -2.12
C TYR A 77 -5.07 5.64 -1.84
N ALA A 78 -5.54 6.86 -2.10
CA ALA A 78 -6.96 7.19 -1.94
C ALA A 78 -7.82 6.33 -2.85
N ASN A 79 -7.38 6.12 -4.10
CA ASN A 79 -8.12 5.30 -5.05
C ASN A 79 -8.13 3.81 -4.65
N THR A 80 -7.18 3.38 -3.84
CA THR A 80 -7.16 2.00 -3.34
C THR A 80 -7.82 1.86 -1.98
N GLY A 81 -8.47 2.91 -1.48
CA GLY A 81 -9.29 2.83 -0.28
C GLY A 81 -8.65 3.37 0.99
N PHE A 82 -7.44 3.93 0.91
CA PHE A 82 -6.81 4.56 2.07
C PHE A 82 -7.44 5.93 2.31
N VAL A 83 -7.55 6.31 3.58
CA VAL A 83 -8.06 7.62 3.98
C VAL A 83 -7.04 8.32 4.85
N ALA A 84 -6.94 9.63 4.71
CA ALA A 84 -6.05 10.45 5.53
C ALA A 84 -6.61 10.55 6.94
N VAL A 85 -5.78 10.25 7.94
CA VAL A 85 -6.19 10.27 9.33
C VAL A 85 -5.32 11.18 10.19
N GLY A 86 -4.23 11.70 9.65
CA GLY A 86 -3.37 12.58 10.43
C GLY A 86 -2.23 13.14 9.61
N ARG A 87 -1.44 13.98 10.26
CA ARG A 87 -0.32 14.66 9.64
C ARG A 87 0.81 14.75 10.67
N ARG A 88 2.03 14.43 10.23
CA ARG A 88 3.23 14.61 11.05
C ARG A 88 3.99 15.80 10.50
N SER A 89 4.03 16.89 11.26
CA SER A 89 4.71 18.11 10.84
C SER A 89 6.21 17.89 10.79
N ARG A 90 6.84 18.39 9.72
CA ARG A 90 8.29 18.37 9.53
C ARG A 90 8.88 16.97 9.69
N TYR A 91 8.18 15.99 9.18
CA TYR A 91 8.58 14.58 9.33
C TYR A 91 9.83 14.23 8.51
N TYR A 92 9.92 14.77 7.31
CA TYR A 92 11.02 14.48 6.40
C TYR A 92 12.18 15.47 6.61
N ALA A 93 13.39 15.06 6.19
CA ALA A 93 14.59 15.83 6.42
C ALA A 93 14.53 17.24 5.82
N ASN A 94 13.78 17.42 4.74
CA ASN A 94 13.62 18.72 4.10
C ASN A 94 12.56 19.61 4.77
N GLY A 95 12.00 19.17 5.90
CA GLY A 95 10.99 19.93 6.64
C GLY A 95 9.57 19.69 6.15
N GLU A 96 9.39 18.83 5.18
CA GLU A 96 8.06 18.55 4.63
C GLU A 96 7.24 17.67 5.57
N ASP A 97 5.93 17.90 5.61
CA ASP A 97 5.01 17.10 6.41
C ASP A 97 4.77 15.73 5.77
N ALA A 98 4.48 14.76 6.62
CA ALA A 98 3.96 13.47 6.18
C ALA A 98 2.45 13.43 6.41
N LEU A 99 1.72 12.90 5.43
CA LEU A 99 0.31 12.59 5.57
C LEU A 99 0.21 11.14 6.01
N LEU A 100 -0.53 10.89 7.08
CA LEU A 100 -0.75 9.54 7.58
C LEU A 100 -2.05 9.01 7.00
N MET A 101 -1.98 7.85 6.34
CA MET A 101 -3.15 7.25 5.71
C MET A 101 -3.35 5.83 6.22
N THR A 102 -4.60 5.40 6.28
CA THR A 102 -4.94 4.08 6.80
C THR A 102 -6.06 3.45 5.98
N LYS A 103 -6.10 2.12 6.02
CA LYS A 103 -7.16 1.34 5.41
C LYS A 103 -7.45 0.14 6.30
N ASP A 104 -8.73 -0.17 6.46
CA ASP A 104 -9.16 -1.38 7.16
C ASP A 104 -8.99 -2.58 6.22
N ALA A 105 -8.00 -3.42 6.49
CA ALA A 105 -7.70 -4.57 5.64
C ALA A 105 -8.83 -5.60 5.67
N LEU A 106 -9.53 -5.71 6.80
CA LEU A 106 -10.65 -6.63 6.92
C LEU A 106 -11.81 -6.20 6.01
N LEU A 107 -12.06 -4.90 5.93
CA LEU A 107 -13.10 -4.36 5.06
C LEU A 107 -12.78 -4.65 3.59
N MET A 108 -11.53 -4.54 3.21
CA MET A 108 -11.10 -4.87 1.87
C MET A 108 -11.40 -6.33 1.52
N THR A 109 -11.16 -7.25 2.45
CA THR A 109 -11.45 -8.67 2.27
C THR A 109 -12.94 -8.90 2.06
N LYS A 110 -13.79 -8.21 2.83
CA LYS A 110 -15.24 -8.30 2.67
C LYS A 110 -15.68 -7.82 1.30
N ASP A 111 -15.11 -6.72 0.84
CA ASP A 111 -15.45 -6.17 -0.47
C ASP A 111 -15.09 -7.17 -1.57
N ALA A 112 -13.93 -7.80 -1.48
CA ALA A 112 -13.52 -8.81 -2.43
C ALA A 112 -14.50 -10.00 -2.46
N LEU A 113 -14.96 -10.44 -1.29
CA LEU A 113 -15.92 -11.53 -1.19
C LEU A 113 -17.27 -11.16 -1.78
N LEU A 114 -17.74 -9.93 -1.54
CA LEU A 114 -18.98 -9.46 -2.11
C LEU A 114 -18.92 -9.42 -3.63
N MET A 115 -17.83 -8.94 -4.18
CA MET A 115 -17.64 -8.90 -5.62
C MET A 115 -17.65 -10.31 -6.22
N THR A 116 -17.03 -11.25 -5.53
CA THR A 116 -17.02 -12.64 -5.98
C THR A 116 -18.45 -13.22 -6.01
N ARG A 117 -19.26 -12.88 -5.02
CA ARG A 117 -20.63 -13.38 -4.93
C ARG A 117 -21.53 -12.79 -6.01
N SER A 118 -21.27 -11.57 -6.44
CA SER A 118 -22.12 -10.89 -7.41
C SER A 118 -21.87 -11.37 -8.83
N THR A 119 -20.83 -12.13 -9.03
CA THR A 119 -20.53 -12.71 -10.35
C THR A 119 -21.05 -14.14 -10.44
#